data_fc99c4d347abc48cecb1e3fdc2a9d60b
#
_entry.id   fc99c4d347abc48cecb1e3fdc2a9d60b
#
_cell.length_a   1.000
_cell.length_b   1.000
_cell.length_c   1.000
_cell.angle_alpha   90.00
_cell.angle_beta   90.00
_cell.angle_gamma   90.00
#
_symmetry.space_group_name_H-M   'P 1'
#
loop_
_entity.id
_entity.type
_entity.pdbx_description
1 polymer ?
#
loop_
_entity_poly.entity_id
_entity_poly.type
_entity_poly.pdbx_seq_one_letter_code
_entity_poly.pdbx_strand_id
1 'polypeptide(L)'
;MRRKLKVLFISTIIIISIIGIIVAAEKILEKNNTGIKEIIDNIAQKEETTTEDPFLLSDEVIKNYLTPNEYSRPGKELKEVNAIVVHYVGNPGTTAAQNRSYFENLKDTHATSASSHYIIGMEGEIIQCVPLNEISYASNNRNKDTIAIECCHPD
;
A
#
# COMPACT_ATOMS: atom_id res chain seq x y z
N MET A 1 -10.88 -52.16 -58.95
CA MET A 1 -9.63 -51.84 -58.17
C MET A 1 -9.46 -50.36 -57.84
N ARG A 2 -9.55 -49.43 -58.79
CA ARG A 2 -9.33 -47.98 -58.62
C ARG A 2 -10.30 -47.28 -57.64
N ARG A 3 -11.55 -47.70 -57.52
CA ARG A 3 -12.57 -47.08 -56.61
C ARG A 3 -12.29 -47.42 -55.11
N LYS A 4 -11.89 -48.64 -54.79
CA LYS A 4 -11.54 -49.04 -53.41
C LYS A 4 -10.27 -48.35 -52.93
N LEU A 5 -9.29 -48.10 -53.81
CA LEU A 5 -8.09 -47.39 -53.48
C LEU A 5 -8.33 -45.88 -53.16
N LYS A 6 -9.25 -45.24 -53.92
CA LYS A 6 -9.66 -43.84 -53.64
C LYS A 6 -10.40 -43.68 -52.32
N VAL A 7 -11.26 -44.62 -51.94
CA VAL A 7 -11.97 -44.62 -50.67
C VAL A 7 -10.97 -44.80 -49.51
N LEU A 8 -10.00 -45.71 -49.66
CA LEU A 8 -8.96 -45.90 -48.65
C LEU A 8 -8.10 -44.65 -48.46
N PHE A 9 -7.75 -43.97 -49.54
CA PHE A 9 -6.91 -42.74 -49.50
C PHE A 9 -7.67 -41.56 -48.86
N ILE A 10 -8.97 -41.41 -49.12
CA ILE A 10 -9.80 -40.39 -48.50
C ILE A 10 -9.99 -40.66 -47.00
N SER A 11 -10.20 -41.94 -46.60
CA SER A 11 -10.34 -42.29 -45.19
C SER A 11 -9.04 -42.06 -44.40
N THR A 12 -7.85 -42.28 -44.96
CA THR A 12 -6.59 -41.99 -44.29
C THR A 12 -6.34 -40.48 -44.11
N ILE A 13 -6.70 -39.65 -45.09
CA ILE A 13 -6.60 -38.18 -44.95
C ILE A 13 -7.54 -37.67 -43.86
N ILE A 14 -8.77 -38.18 -43.77
CA ILE A 14 -9.70 -37.81 -42.73
C ILE A 14 -9.19 -38.18 -41.33
N ILE A 15 -8.62 -39.38 -41.17
CA ILE A 15 -8.08 -39.83 -39.91
C ILE A 15 -6.87 -38.95 -39.49
N ILE A 16 -5.96 -38.62 -40.40
CA ILE A 16 -4.83 -37.73 -40.12
C ILE A 16 -5.29 -36.35 -39.71
N SER A 17 -6.35 -35.80 -40.36
CA SER A 17 -6.92 -34.51 -40.01
C SER A 17 -7.52 -34.53 -38.63
N ILE A 18 -8.24 -35.59 -38.24
CA ILE A 18 -8.85 -35.72 -36.90
C ILE A 18 -7.76 -35.80 -35.82
N ILE A 19 -6.71 -36.61 -36.07
CA ILE A 19 -5.56 -36.70 -35.14
C ILE A 19 -4.92 -35.31 -34.96
N GLY A 20 -4.71 -34.57 -36.05
CA GLY A 20 -4.15 -33.23 -36.01
C GLY A 20 -4.99 -32.26 -35.18
N ILE A 21 -6.34 -32.32 -35.28
CA ILE A 21 -7.24 -31.51 -34.49
C ILE A 21 -7.18 -31.89 -32.99
N ILE A 22 -7.13 -33.17 -32.68
CA ILE A 22 -7.01 -33.66 -31.30
C ILE A 22 -5.72 -33.16 -30.65
N VAL A 23 -4.60 -33.31 -31.32
CA VAL A 23 -3.27 -32.84 -30.80
C VAL A 23 -3.24 -31.31 -30.63
N ALA A 24 -3.88 -30.57 -31.54
CA ALA A 24 -3.99 -29.12 -31.40
C ALA A 24 -4.87 -28.73 -30.20
N ALA A 25 -5.98 -29.45 -29.99
CA ALA A 25 -6.86 -29.21 -28.85
C ALA A 25 -6.15 -29.51 -27.52
N GLU A 26 -5.40 -30.61 -27.43
CA GLU A 26 -4.61 -30.96 -26.23
C GLU A 26 -3.57 -29.89 -25.90
N LYS A 27 -2.84 -29.37 -26.88
CA LYS A 27 -1.87 -28.27 -26.69
C LYS A 27 -2.53 -26.97 -26.20
N ILE A 28 -3.73 -26.66 -26.67
CA ILE A 28 -4.49 -25.50 -26.19
C ILE A 28 -4.94 -25.68 -24.75
N LEU A 29 -5.44 -26.89 -24.40
CA LEU A 29 -5.83 -27.23 -23.02
C LEU A 29 -4.62 -27.16 -22.07
N GLU A 30 -3.48 -27.70 -22.46
CA GLU A 30 -2.24 -27.69 -21.66
C GLU A 30 -1.77 -26.24 -21.42
N LYS A 31 -1.77 -25.41 -22.46
CA LYS A 31 -1.42 -23.99 -22.35
C LYS A 31 -2.38 -23.23 -21.41
N ASN A 32 -3.68 -23.51 -21.50
CA ASN A 32 -4.68 -22.88 -20.62
C ASN A 32 -4.53 -23.34 -19.16
N ASN A 33 -4.26 -24.63 -18.93
CA ASN A 33 -4.02 -25.16 -17.59
C ASN A 33 -2.75 -24.58 -16.97
N THR A 34 -1.69 -24.38 -17.75
CA THR A 34 -0.44 -23.74 -17.27
C THR A 34 -0.70 -22.29 -16.87
N GLY A 35 -1.47 -21.54 -17.67
CA GLY A 35 -1.84 -20.17 -17.36
C GLY A 35 -2.72 -20.06 -16.09
N ILE A 36 -3.67 -20.96 -15.93
CA ILE A 36 -4.54 -21.01 -14.73
C ILE A 36 -3.71 -21.36 -13.49
N LYS A 37 -2.80 -22.31 -13.61
CA LYS A 37 -1.92 -22.71 -12.51
C LYS A 37 -1.01 -21.57 -12.06
N GLU A 38 -0.42 -20.84 -12.99
CA GLU A 38 0.39 -19.64 -12.70
C GLU A 38 -0.41 -18.54 -11.99
N ILE A 39 -1.67 -18.33 -12.39
CA ILE A 39 -2.57 -17.39 -11.71
C ILE A 39 -2.88 -17.87 -10.29
N ILE A 40 -3.17 -19.16 -10.10
CA ILE A 40 -3.45 -19.73 -8.77
C ILE A 40 -2.22 -19.65 -7.88
N ASP A 41 -1.03 -19.97 -8.38
CA ASP A 41 0.22 -19.89 -7.63
C ASP A 41 0.55 -18.43 -7.25
N ASN A 42 0.29 -17.47 -8.12
CA ASN A 42 0.43 -16.05 -7.83
C ASN A 42 -0.57 -15.54 -6.79
N ILE A 43 -1.83 -16.04 -6.81
CA ILE A 43 -2.84 -15.72 -5.79
C ILE A 43 -2.44 -16.36 -4.46
N ALA A 44 -2.03 -17.64 -4.46
CA ALA A 44 -1.60 -18.34 -3.25
C ALA A 44 -0.36 -17.69 -2.61
N GLN A 45 0.63 -17.25 -3.41
CA GLN A 45 1.79 -16.50 -2.90
C GLN A 45 1.39 -15.12 -2.34
N LYS A 46 0.35 -14.50 -2.91
CA LYS A 46 -0.17 -13.23 -2.39
C LYS A 46 -0.98 -13.43 -1.10
N GLU A 47 -1.65 -14.56 -0.94
CA GLU A 47 -2.34 -14.93 0.32
C GLU A 47 -1.36 -15.39 1.40
N GLU A 48 -0.24 -16.05 1.06
CA GLU A 48 0.78 -16.45 2.04
C GLU A 48 1.59 -15.26 2.59
N THR A 49 1.62 -14.13 1.87
CA THR A 49 2.20 -12.87 2.36
C THR A 49 1.20 -12.03 3.17
N THR A 50 -0.07 -12.40 3.21
CA THR A 50 -1.07 -11.82 4.10
C THR A 50 -1.45 -12.81 5.20
N THR A 51 -0.50 -13.26 6.01
CA THR A 51 -0.82 -13.56 7.41
C THR A 51 -1.11 -12.19 8.01
N GLU A 52 -2.37 -11.76 7.97
CA GLU A 52 -2.86 -10.66 8.76
C GLU A 52 -2.56 -11.01 10.22
N ASP A 53 -1.44 -10.46 10.71
CA ASP A 53 -1.25 -10.28 12.14
C ASP A 53 -2.47 -9.44 12.58
N PRO A 54 -3.35 -9.95 13.47
CA PRO A 54 -4.50 -9.19 13.94
C PRO A 54 -4.09 -7.89 14.64
N PHE A 55 -2.78 -7.63 14.77
CA PHE A 55 -2.16 -6.42 15.26
C PHE A 55 -1.73 -5.44 14.14
N LEU A 56 -1.72 -5.83 12.87
CA LEU A 56 -1.50 -4.92 11.74
C LEU A 56 -2.79 -4.18 11.43
N LEU A 57 -3.04 -3.15 12.22
CA LEU A 57 -4.00 -2.09 11.91
C LEU A 57 -3.58 -1.45 10.59
N SER A 58 -4.46 -1.52 9.58
CA SER A 58 -4.41 -0.89 8.27
C SER A 58 -3.01 -0.44 7.79
N ASP A 59 -2.42 -1.20 6.87
CA ASP A 59 -1.10 -0.92 6.26
C ASP A 59 -1.01 0.41 5.48
N GLU A 60 -2.06 1.19 5.42
CA GLU A 60 -2.11 2.38 4.60
C GLU A 60 -1.90 3.66 5.41
N VAL A 61 -0.65 4.14 5.39
CA VAL A 61 -0.32 5.49 5.87
C VAL A 61 -0.80 6.51 4.85
N ILE A 62 -1.76 7.33 5.23
CA ILE A 62 -2.28 8.44 4.42
C ILE A 62 -1.25 9.56 4.39
N LYS A 63 -0.54 9.73 3.27
CA LYS A 63 0.40 10.83 3.08
C LYS A 63 -0.37 12.13 2.79
N ASN A 64 -0.51 12.98 3.80
CA ASN A 64 -1.15 14.29 3.70
C ASN A 64 -0.24 15.35 4.33
N TYR A 65 0.86 15.65 3.63
CA TYR A 65 1.88 16.57 4.13
C TYR A 65 1.34 17.98 4.31
N LEU A 66 1.83 18.63 5.39
CA LEU A 66 1.61 20.04 5.64
C LEU A 66 2.28 20.88 4.54
N THR A 67 1.69 22.03 4.22
CA THR A 67 2.33 23.03 3.38
C THR A 67 3.61 23.54 4.08
N PRO A 68 4.78 23.61 3.39
CA PRO A 68 5.98 24.17 4.00
C PRO A 68 5.76 25.60 4.52
N ASN A 69 6.07 25.82 5.82
CA ASN A 69 5.94 27.10 6.51
C ASN A 69 6.74 27.10 7.80
N GLU A 70 6.99 28.26 8.38
CA GLU A 70 7.81 28.40 9.58
C GLU A 70 7.18 27.87 10.88
N TYR A 71 5.86 27.64 10.90
CA TYR A 71 5.09 27.34 12.13
C TYR A 71 4.80 25.85 12.31
N SER A 72 4.66 25.08 11.23
CA SER A 72 4.33 23.66 11.34
C SER A 72 5.19 22.73 10.47
N ARG A 73 5.76 23.22 9.37
CA ARG A 73 6.68 22.43 8.54
C ARG A 73 7.80 23.32 7.99
N PRO A 74 8.88 23.53 8.76
CA PRO A 74 9.95 24.47 8.39
C PRO A 74 10.84 24.00 7.23
N GLY A 75 10.68 22.76 6.74
CA GLY A 75 11.49 22.19 5.68
C GLY A 75 12.96 21.98 6.07
N LYS A 76 13.27 21.93 7.37
CA LYS A 76 14.62 21.71 7.87
C LYS A 76 14.93 20.21 7.88
N GLU A 77 16.12 19.84 7.46
CA GLU A 77 16.58 18.46 7.40
C GLU A 77 16.65 17.81 8.79
N LEU A 78 16.07 16.61 8.92
CA LEU A 78 16.28 15.70 10.04
C LEU A 78 17.47 14.80 9.69
N LYS A 79 18.64 15.08 10.26
CA LYS A 79 19.91 14.42 9.90
C LYS A 79 20.09 13.04 10.50
N GLU A 80 19.48 12.80 11.65
CA GLU A 80 19.56 11.53 12.38
C GLU A 80 18.28 11.31 13.19
N VAL A 81 17.96 10.06 13.48
CA VAL A 81 16.83 9.69 14.34
C VAL A 81 17.38 8.90 15.52
N ASN A 82 17.40 9.53 16.70
CA ASN A 82 17.88 8.92 17.94
C ASN A 82 16.74 8.45 18.84
N ALA A 83 15.50 8.90 18.61
CA ALA A 83 14.34 8.49 19.37
C ALA A 83 13.03 8.67 18.59
N ILE A 84 12.02 7.96 19.03
CA ILE A 84 10.61 8.19 18.69
C ILE A 84 9.95 8.80 19.92
N VAL A 85 9.20 9.89 19.74
CA VAL A 85 8.42 10.54 20.79
C VAL A 85 6.96 10.34 20.49
N VAL A 86 6.23 9.78 21.45
CA VAL A 86 4.78 9.58 21.35
C VAL A 86 4.10 10.52 22.31
N HIS A 87 3.20 11.33 21.78
CA HIS A 87 2.31 12.21 22.51
C HIS A 87 0.88 11.78 22.31
N TYR A 88 -0.01 12.25 23.14
CA TYR A 88 -1.44 12.32 22.85
C TYR A 88 -1.85 13.75 22.61
N VAL A 89 -2.80 13.96 21.70
CA VAL A 89 -3.27 15.31 21.34
C VAL A 89 -3.87 16.03 22.56
N GLY A 90 -3.67 17.33 22.65
CA GLY A 90 -4.21 18.13 23.76
C GLY A 90 -5.72 18.40 23.66
N ASN A 91 -6.41 17.87 22.64
CA ASN A 91 -7.82 18.10 22.35
C ASN A 91 -8.57 16.77 22.31
N PRO A 92 -9.05 16.24 23.45
CA PRO A 92 -9.83 15.01 23.49
C PRO A 92 -11.01 15.00 22.49
N GLY A 93 -11.34 13.84 21.95
CA GLY A 93 -12.44 13.66 21.03
C GLY A 93 -12.24 14.20 19.62
N THR A 94 -11.04 14.71 19.29
CA THR A 94 -10.74 15.17 17.93
C THR A 94 -10.14 14.06 17.05
N THR A 95 -10.48 14.09 15.76
CA THR A 95 -9.97 13.14 14.76
C THR A 95 -8.56 13.49 14.29
N ALA A 96 -7.86 12.52 13.67
CA ALA A 96 -6.56 12.76 13.05
C ALA A 96 -6.62 13.86 11.97
N ALA A 97 -7.68 13.90 11.18
CA ALA A 97 -7.89 14.93 10.16
C ALA A 97 -8.07 16.33 10.76
N GLN A 98 -8.78 16.46 11.90
CA GLN A 98 -8.93 17.73 12.59
C GLN A 98 -7.60 18.24 13.18
N ASN A 99 -6.81 17.36 13.79
CA ASN A 99 -5.48 17.70 14.29
C ASN A 99 -4.51 18.06 13.16
N ARG A 100 -4.52 17.32 12.04
CA ARG A 100 -3.76 17.71 10.85
C ARG A 100 -4.15 19.08 10.33
N SER A 101 -5.46 19.40 10.32
CA SER A 101 -5.96 20.71 9.89
C SER A 101 -5.54 21.82 10.86
N TYR A 102 -5.49 21.53 12.15
CA TYR A 102 -4.94 22.46 13.13
C TYR A 102 -3.49 22.82 12.81
N PHE A 103 -2.62 21.83 12.55
CA PHE A 103 -1.24 22.09 12.16
C PHE A 103 -1.12 22.87 10.85
N GLU A 104 -1.96 22.58 9.86
CA GLU A 104 -1.99 23.33 8.60
C GLU A 104 -2.35 24.80 8.81
N ASN A 105 -3.33 25.08 9.66
CA ASN A 105 -3.81 26.44 9.92
C ASN A 105 -2.77 27.31 10.64
N LEU A 106 -1.77 26.74 11.27
CA LEU A 106 -0.71 27.49 11.91
C LEU A 106 0.10 28.36 10.95
N LYS A 107 0.17 27.98 9.66
CA LYS A 107 0.80 28.82 8.62
C LYS A 107 0.09 30.18 8.42
N ASP A 108 -1.21 30.22 8.71
CA ASP A 108 -2.05 31.42 8.53
C ASP A 108 -2.26 32.17 9.85
N THR A 109 -2.45 31.44 10.95
CA THR A 109 -2.74 32.03 12.26
C THR A 109 -1.51 32.50 13.03
N HIS A 110 -0.37 31.87 12.80
CA HIS A 110 0.91 32.12 13.52
C HIS A 110 0.78 32.01 15.05
N ALA A 111 -0.23 31.27 15.54
CA ALA A 111 -0.56 31.24 16.96
C ALA A 111 0.51 30.53 17.82
N THR A 112 1.17 29.53 17.25
CA THR A 112 2.25 28.77 17.88
C THR A 112 3.03 28.00 16.82
N SER A 113 4.09 27.32 17.23
CA SER A 113 4.77 26.34 16.36
C SER A 113 4.51 24.94 16.89
N ALA A 114 3.79 24.11 16.10
CA ALA A 114 3.48 22.73 16.45
C ALA A 114 3.26 21.88 15.20
N SER A 115 3.74 20.64 15.26
CA SER A 115 3.45 19.59 14.28
C SER A 115 4.01 18.25 14.75
N SER A 116 3.58 17.16 14.10
CA SER A 116 4.17 15.83 14.26
C SER A 116 4.44 15.20 12.88
N HIS A 117 5.24 14.13 12.85
CA HIS A 117 5.42 13.36 11.63
C HIS A 117 4.17 12.56 11.32
N TYR A 118 3.57 11.95 12.35
CA TYR A 118 2.36 11.14 12.24
C TYR A 118 1.30 11.57 13.24
N ILE A 119 0.06 11.41 12.84
CA ILE A 119 -1.11 11.46 13.73
C ILE A 119 -1.84 10.13 13.58
N ILE A 120 -2.10 9.45 14.69
CA ILE A 120 -2.89 8.22 14.76
C ILE A 120 -4.27 8.58 15.27
N GLY A 121 -5.30 8.28 14.50
CA GLY A 121 -6.69 8.54 14.84
C GLY A 121 -7.28 7.46 15.75
N MET A 122 -8.47 7.72 16.25
CA MET A 122 -9.18 6.80 17.17
C MET A 122 -9.65 5.51 16.50
N GLU A 123 -9.85 5.53 15.18
CA GLU A 123 -10.23 4.36 14.37
C GLU A 123 -9.00 3.62 13.79
N GLY A 124 -7.79 4.03 14.20
CA GLY A 124 -6.55 3.44 13.73
C GLY A 124 -5.98 4.03 12.45
N GLU A 125 -6.63 5.04 11.85
CA GLU A 125 -6.10 5.73 10.69
C GLU A 125 -4.79 6.46 11.02
N ILE A 126 -3.81 6.41 10.10
CA ILE A 126 -2.50 7.04 10.27
C ILE A 126 -2.30 8.10 9.19
N ILE A 127 -2.15 9.35 9.61
CA ILE A 127 -1.85 10.47 8.69
C ILE A 127 -0.38 10.88 8.87
N GLN A 128 0.40 10.85 7.78
CA GLN A 128 1.73 11.41 7.75
C GLN A 128 1.67 12.89 7.38
N CYS A 129 2.04 13.76 8.31
CA CYS A 129 1.98 15.22 8.18
C CYS A 129 3.32 15.84 7.75
N VAL A 130 4.44 15.25 8.14
CA VAL A 130 5.79 15.73 7.83
C VAL A 130 6.62 14.58 7.25
N PRO A 131 7.41 14.79 6.18
CA PRO A 131 8.35 13.78 5.68
C PRO A 131 9.37 13.38 6.74
N LEU A 132 9.80 12.11 6.76
CA LEU A 132 10.73 11.60 7.78
C LEU A 132 12.15 12.16 7.69
N ASN A 133 12.50 12.80 6.61
CA ASN A 133 13.77 13.51 6.44
C ASN A 133 13.69 14.99 6.80
N GLU A 134 12.56 15.46 7.34
CA GLU A 134 12.35 16.82 7.82
C GLU A 134 12.05 16.81 9.32
N ILE A 135 12.39 17.90 10.05
CA ILE A 135 12.01 18.03 11.46
C ILE A 135 10.55 18.41 11.61
N SER A 136 9.90 17.93 12.68
CA SER A 136 8.61 18.44 13.16
C SER A 136 8.76 19.25 14.45
N TYR A 137 7.75 20.00 14.83
CA TYR A 137 7.73 20.81 16.05
C TYR A 137 6.91 20.14 17.15
N ALA A 138 7.43 19.09 17.77
CA ALA A 138 6.75 18.31 18.82
C ALA A 138 7.55 18.20 20.11
N SER A 139 8.90 18.28 20.05
CA SER A 139 9.78 17.81 21.13
C SER A 139 10.84 18.85 21.53
N ASN A 140 10.58 20.12 21.26
CA ASN A 140 11.49 21.23 21.59
C ASN A 140 12.93 20.98 21.12
N ASN A 141 13.88 20.87 22.04
CA ASN A 141 15.29 20.65 21.73
C ASN A 141 15.59 19.29 21.04
N ARG A 142 14.63 18.36 21.09
CA ARG A 142 14.73 17.05 20.47
C ARG A 142 14.09 16.99 19.07
N ASN A 143 13.51 18.09 18.57
CA ASN A 143 12.98 18.15 17.20
C ASN A 143 14.03 17.78 16.13
N LYS A 144 15.29 18.01 16.42
CA LYS A 144 16.43 17.78 15.50
C LYS A 144 16.82 16.31 15.33
N ASP A 145 16.35 15.42 16.20
CA ASP A 145 16.80 14.03 16.26
C ASP A 145 15.68 13.03 16.65
N THR A 146 14.42 13.44 16.50
CA THR A 146 13.27 12.57 16.82
C THR A 146 12.21 12.51 15.72
N ILE A 147 11.58 11.35 15.60
CA ILE A 147 10.29 11.20 14.93
C ILE A 147 9.20 11.36 15.98
N ALA A 148 8.22 12.24 15.72
CA ALA A 148 7.12 12.49 16.63
C ALA A 148 5.81 11.89 16.10
N ILE A 149 5.03 11.32 17.00
CA ILE A 149 3.72 10.72 16.75
C ILE A 149 2.72 11.33 17.74
N GLU A 150 1.60 11.82 17.27
CA GLU A 150 0.45 12.26 18.06
C GLU A 150 -0.65 11.22 18.01
N CYS A 151 -1.16 10.79 19.15
CA CYS A 151 -2.28 9.85 19.24
C CYS A 151 -3.56 10.59 19.64
N CYS A 152 -4.62 10.42 18.86
CA CYS A 152 -5.95 10.88 19.23
C CYS A 152 -6.51 9.99 20.34
N HIS A 153 -7.34 10.57 21.24
CA HIS A 153 -7.97 9.87 22.33
C HIS A 153 -9.37 10.44 22.63
N PRO A 154 -10.29 9.64 23.18
CA PRO A 154 -11.67 10.08 23.42
C PRO A 154 -11.78 11.07 24.58
N ASP A 155 -10.98 10.91 25.67
CA ASP A 155 -11.00 11.72 26.91
C ASP A 155 -9.58 11.96 27.42
#